data_d9e28dd2fea29a912251ec9e256a91dd
#
_entry.id   d9e28dd2fea29a912251ec9e256a91dd
#
_cell.length_a   1.000
_cell.length_b   1.000
_cell.length_c   1.000
_cell.angle_alpha   90.00
_cell.angle_beta   90.00
_cell.angle_gamma   90.00
#
_symmetry.space_group_name_H-M   'P 1'
#
loop_
_entity.id
_entity.type
_entity.pdbx_description
1 polymer ?
#
loop_
_entity_poly.entity_id
_entity_poly.type
_entity_poly.pdbx_seq_one_letter_code
_entity_poly.pdbx_strand_id
1 'polypeptide(L)'
;MTEPELSFADLLRRLRTAARLTQEELAEAAGISLRSVSDLERGINRTARKDTALLLADALNLAGDERAAFVAAARGRAPAAEVLAARSGAAAANGSAAAAQTLPRDIGSFTGRDADLALLLETLADVTAGGGAVAIHVIDGMPGIGKTTLAVHAAHQFAGSFPDGQFYLPLHAHTPGQQPVDPADALASLLLTVGVAAQHIPSGQEARAAKWRDQVAGKRVLLLLDDATGHEQVRPLLPGTAGSLVLITSRRRLTALEDARVLSLDTLAPADAAALLARLADRPGLVPGADATSEIARLCGYLPLAIGMLAGQLRHHPARSAAELSAALAAARDRLAVMRAENLSVAAAFDLSYQDLTADQQRLFRRLGLVKGPDIDAYAAAALEGTSLDTARARLDELYDHHLITEPAPGRTRGAGRAAGNGRARAR
;
A
#
# COMPACT_ATOMS: atom_id res chain seq x y z
N MET A 1 4.96 -26.43 28.23
CA MET A 1 6.26 -25.74 28.18
C MET A 1 5.97 -24.31 28.64
N THR A 2 6.40 -23.99 29.86
CA THR A 2 6.29 -22.64 30.45
C THR A 2 7.18 -21.70 29.61
N GLU A 3 6.61 -20.61 29.06
CA GLU A 3 7.39 -19.54 28.43
C GLU A 3 8.45 -19.03 29.44
N PRO A 4 9.67 -18.70 29.00
CA PRO A 4 10.69 -18.15 29.85
C PRO A 4 10.20 -16.81 30.42
N GLU A 5 10.04 -16.74 31.73
CA GLU A 5 9.73 -15.51 32.47
C GLU A 5 10.77 -14.43 32.11
N LEU A 6 10.30 -13.27 31.64
CA LEU A 6 11.13 -12.13 31.29
C LEU A 6 11.98 -11.74 32.52
N SER A 7 13.30 -11.86 32.41
CA SER A 7 14.21 -11.48 33.50
C SER A 7 14.35 -9.96 33.60
N PHE A 8 14.76 -9.46 34.80
CA PHE A 8 15.09 -8.04 34.98
C PHE A 8 16.27 -7.61 34.04
N ALA A 9 17.21 -8.51 33.78
CA ALA A 9 18.32 -8.27 32.86
C ALA A 9 17.81 -7.99 31.43
N ASP A 10 16.86 -8.79 30.93
CA ASP A 10 16.26 -8.61 29.60
C ASP A 10 15.40 -7.35 29.54
N LEU A 11 14.68 -7.03 30.61
CA LEU A 11 13.91 -5.79 30.75
C LEU A 11 14.82 -4.56 30.64
N LEU A 12 15.90 -4.53 31.45
CA LEU A 12 16.85 -3.39 31.46
C LEU A 12 17.46 -3.18 30.07
N ARG A 13 17.90 -4.26 29.41
CA ARG A 13 18.42 -4.21 28.05
C ARG A 13 17.40 -3.66 27.04
N ARG A 14 16.14 -4.11 27.12
CA ARG A 14 15.05 -3.61 26.25
C ARG A 14 14.79 -2.12 26.46
N LEU A 15 14.71 -1.67 27.70
CA LEU A 15 14.45 -0.27 28.03
C LEU A 15 15.61 0.63 27.56
N ARG A 16 16.87 0.23 27.80
CA ARG A 16 18.04 0.94 27.32
C ARG A 16 18.08 1.05 25.78
N THR A 17 17.82 -0.06 25.09
CA THR A 17 17.78 -0.07 23.60
C THR A 17 16.65 0.79 23.07
N ALA A 18 15.48 0.79 23.73
CA ALA A 18 14.36 1.65 23.37
C ALA A 18 14.69 3.14 23.59
N ALA A 19 15.49 3.47 24.60
CA ALA A 19 16.02 4.81 24.85
C ALA A 19 17.19 5.18 23.92
N ARG A 20 17.65 4.26 23.03
CA ARG A 20 18.80 4.40 22.13
C ARG A 20 20.13 4.71 22.86
N LEU A 21 20.30 4.21 24.06
CA LEU A 21 21.52 4.40 24.87
C LEU A 21 22.45 3.18 24.75
N THR A 22 23.74 3.41 24.75
CA THR A 22 24.77 2.40 24.99
C THR A 22 24.83 2.07 26.51
N GLN A 23 25.52 1.00 26.90
CA GLN A 23 25.73 0.71 28.34
C GLN A 23 26.53 1.81 29.03
N GLU A 24 27.47 2.43 28.35
CA GLU A 24 28.29 3.55 28.84
C GLU A 24 27.44 4.80 29.06
N GLU A 25 26.63 5.18 28.08
CA GLU A 25 25.72 6.32 28.18
C GLU A 25 24.66 6.14 29.29
N LEU A 26 24.12 4.92 29.45
CA LEU A 26 23.19 4.64 30.56
C LEU A 26 23.90 4.73 31.91
N ALA A 27 25.15 4.24 32.02
CA ALA A 27 25.94 4.30 33.24
C ALA A 27 26.26 5.75 33.60
N GLU A 28 26.66 6.57 32.64
CA GLU A 28 26.93 7.99 32.82
C GLU A 28 25.65 8.76 33.22
N ALA A 29 24.54 8.57 32.52
CA ALA A 29 23.27 9.22 32.82
C ALA A 29 22.71 8.83 34.20
N ALA A 30 22.93 7.58 34.63
CA ALA A 30 22.52 7.10 35.94
C ALA A 30 23.54 7.41 37.07
N GLY A 31 24.70 7.95 36.74
CA GLY A 31 25.78 8.21 37.72
C GLY A 31 26.29 6.94 38.42
N ILE A 32 26.30 5.79 37.73
CA ILE A 32 26.78 4.50 38.26
C ILE A 32 27.93 3.95 37.39
N SER A 33 28.63 2.93 37.84
CA SER A 33 29.71 2.35 37.05
C SER A 33 29.19 1.54 35.88
N LEU A 34 29.89 1.57 34.74
CA LEU A 34 29.62 0.73 33.54
C LEU A 34 29.53 -0.76 33.93
N ARG A 35 30.39 -1.19 34.85
CA ARG A 35 30.39 -2.56 35.38
C ARG A 35 29.06 -2.91 36.03
N SER A 36 28.46 -1.98 36.79
CA SER A 36 27.17 -2.21 37.47
C SER A 36 26.04 -2.41 36.43
N VAL A 37 26.02 -1.63 35.37
CA VAL A 37 25.04 -1.80 34.26
C VAL A 37 25.25 -3.13 33.55
N SER A 38 26.49 -3.46 33.19
CA SER A 38 26.85 -4.71 32.53
C SER A 38 26.51 -5.95 33.39
N ASP A 39 26.80 -5.93 34.68
CA ASP A 39 26.50 -7.05 35.61
C ASP A 39 24.98 -7.25 35.77
N LEU A 40 24.19 -6.17 35.78
CA LEU A 40 22.72 -6.24 35.79
C LEU A 40 22.15 -6.81 34.49
N GLU A 41 22.65 -6.35 33.32
CA GLU A 41 22.17 -6.82 32.00
C GLU A 41 22.63 -8.26 31.67
N ARG A 42 23.71 -8.75 32.28
CA ARG A 42 24.15 -10.14 32.18
C ARG A 42 23.42 -11.08 33.21
N GLY A 43 22.64 -10.50 34.12
CA GLY A 43 21.96 -11.27 35.14
C GLY A 43 22.90 -11.81 36.23
N ILE A 44 24.16 -11.32 36.27
CA ILE A 44 25.12 -11.63 37.35
C ILE A 44 24.55 -11.11 38.68
N ASN A 45 24.08 -9.87 38.65
CA ASN A 45 23.28 -9.29 39.72
C ASN A 45 21.80 -9.37 39.32
N ARG A 46 21.04 -10.27 39.93
CA ARG A 46 19.62 -10.46 39.65
C ARG A 46 18.72 -9.35 40.18
N THR A 47 19.21 -8.55 41.12
CA THR A 47 18.50 -7.44 41.77
C THR A 47 19.44 -6.24 41.94
N ALA A 48 18.85 -5.04 41.89
CA ALA A 48 19.56 -3.79 42.17
C ALA A 48 19.18 -3.23 43.54
N ARG A 49 20.09 -2.48 44.17
CA ARG A 49 19.77 -1.69 45.38
C ARG A 49 18.75 -0.60 45.03
N LYS A 50 17.97 -0.18 46.00
CA LYS A 50 16.90 0.81 45.80
C LYS A 50 17.40 2.08 45.12
N ASP A 51 18.54 2.59 45.59
CA ASP A 51 19.11 3.84 45.03
C ASP A 51 19.58 3.64 43.59
N THR A 52 20.23 2.50 43.28
CA THR A 52 20.65 2.15 41.93
C THR A 52 19.43 1.98 41.00
N ALA A 53 18.35 1.37 41.47
CA ALA A 53 17.10 1.19 40.70
C ALA A 53 16.43 2.54 40.41
N LEU A 54 16.46 3.49 41.35
CA LEU A 54 15.92 4.84 41.16
C LEU A 54 16.76 5.63 40.12
N LEU A 55 18.08 5.58 40.25
CA LEU A 55 19.00 6.25 39.32
C LEU A 55 18.83 5.72 37.87
N LEU A 56 18.70 4.40 37.72
CA LEU A 56 18.42 3.79 36.39
C LEU A 56 17.06 4.20 35.87
N ALA A 57 16.04 4.26 36.73
CA ALA A 57 14.71 4.70 36.31
C ALA A 57 14.70 6.15 35.82
N ASP A 58 15.46 7.05 36.49
CA ASP A 58 15.61 8.43 36.15
C ASP A 58 16.39 8.59 34.80
N ALA A 59 17.48 7.86 34.62
CA ALA A 59 18.28 7.83 33.40
C ALA A 59 17.48 7.31 32.18
N LEU A 60 16.53 6.39 32.42
CA LEU A 60 15.65 5.85 31.40
C LEU A 60 14.37 6.70 31.22
N ASN A 61 14.24 7.84 31.92
CA ASN A 61 13.08 8.73 31.89
C ASN A 61 11.75 8.03 32.21
N LEU A 62 11.76 7.05 33.14
CA LEU A 62 10.56 6.36 33.57
C LEU A 62 9.78 7.20 34.59
N ALA A 63 8.46 7.30 34.42
CA ALA A 63 7.59 8.12 35.28
C ALA A 63 6.38 7.33 35.79
N GLY A 64 5.69 7.84 36.83
CA GLY A 64 4.44 7.28 37.33
C GLY A 64 4.53 5.80 37.71
N ASP A 65 3.53 5.02 37.29
CA ASP A 65 3.40 3.60 37.60
C ASP A 65 4.50 2.75 36.93
N GLU A 66 4.99 3.15 35.75
CA GLU A 66 6.11 2.50 35.08
C GLU A 66 7.40 2.57 35.91
N ARG A 67 7.69 3.74 36.50
CA ARG A 67 8.81 3.92 37.41
C ARG A 67 8.67 3.08 38.65
N ALA A 68 7.48 3.06 39.28
CA ALA A 68 7.22 2.26 40.47
C ALA A 68 7.38 0.75 40.20
N ALA A 69 6.81 0.27 39.07
CA ALA A 69 6.93 -1.12 38.67
C ALA A 69 8.40 -1.49 38.33
N PHE A 70 9.16 -0.62 37.64
CA PHE A 70 10.57 -0.84 37.37
C PHE A 70 11.41 -0.99 38.66
N VAL A 71 11.22 -0.10 39.63
CA VAL A 71 11.91 -0.16 40.90
C VAL A 71 11.54 -1.43 41.70
N ALA A 72 10.27 -1.88 41.61
CA ALA A 72 9.83 -3.13 42.22
C ALA A 72 10.46 -4.34 41.52
N ALA A 73 10.48 -4.39 40.22
CA ALA A 73 11.11 -5.45 39.42
C ALA A 73 12.62 -5.51 39.64
N ALA A 74 13.31 -4.35 39.64
CA ALA A 74 14.74 -4.25 39.92
C ALA A 74 15.12 -4.83 41.31
N ARG A 75 14.18 -4.81 42.26
CA ARG A 75 14.35 -5.35 43.63
C ARG A 75 13.85 -6.79 43.78
N GLY A 76 13.39 -7.42 42.69
CA GLY A 76 12.83 -8.78 42.73
C GLY A 76 11.48 -8.89 43.47
N ARG A 77 10.74 -7.77 43.57
CA ARG A 77 9.43 -7.69 44.25
C ARG A 77 8.23 -7.75 43.35
N ALA A 78 8.45 -7.59 42.03
CA ALA A 78 7.43 -7.69 40.98
C ALA A 78 8.04 -8.36 39.73
N PRO A 79 7.23 -9.04 38.89
CA PRO A 79 7.67 -9.58 37.62
C PRO A 79 8.08 -8.45 36.65
N ALA A 80 9.14 -8.67 35.89
CA ALA A 80 9.59 -7.71 34.88
C ALA A 80 8.51 -7.41 33.84
N ALA A 81 7.57 -8.30 33.59
CA ALA A 81 6.43 -8.13 32.71
C ALA A 81 5.47 -7.01 33.15
N GLU A 82 5.35 -6.74 34.47
CA GLU A 82 4.51 -5.65 35.00
C GLU A 82 5.00 -4.27 34.57
N VAL A 83 6.31 -4.08 34.37
CA VAL A 83 6.87 -2.80 33.89
C VAL A 83 6.43 -2.53 32.46
N LEU A 84 6.42 -3.56 31.60
CA LEU A 84 5.96 -3.43 30.23
C LEU A 84 4.44 -3.22 30.16
N ALA A 85 3.70 -3.84 31.09
CA ALA A 85 2.26 -3.63 31.23
C ALA A 85 1.94 -2.20 31.71
N ALA A 86 2.69 -1.69 32.71
CA ALA A 86 2.56 -0.31 33.22
C ALA A 86 2.93 0.72 32.11
N ARG A 87 3.96 0.44 31.33
CA ARG A 87 4.34 1.27 30.17
C ARG A 87 3.24 1.30 29.12
N SER A 88 2.63 0.15 28.82
CA SER A 88 1.48 0.07 27.90
C SER A 88 0.22 0.72 28.48
N GLY A 89 0.01 0.60 29.80
CA GLY A 89 -1.10 1.24 30.53
C GLY A 89 -0.93 2.75 30.69
N ALA A 90 0.30 3.22 30.94
CA ALA A 90 0.61 4.66 31.00
C ALA A 90 0.50 5.34 29.62
N ALA A 91 0.84 4.63 28.55
CA ALA A 91 0.56 5.08 27.18
C ALA A 91 -0.94 5.17 26.89
N ALA A 92 -1.76 4.32 27.53
CA ALA A 92 -3.22 4.34 27.42
C ALA A 92 -3.89 5.38 28.37
N ALA A 93 -3.25 5.72 29.51
CA ALA A 93 -3.81 6.65 30.52
C ALA A 93 -3.40 8.12 30.32
N ASN A 94 -2.29 8.38 29.63
CA ASN A 94 -1.82 9.74 29.34
C ASN A 94 -2.35 10.30 28.01
N GLY A 95 -3.63 10.21 27.83
CA GLY A 95 -4.35 10.92 26.78
C GLY A 95 -4.25 10.22 25.43
N SER A 96 -5.32 10.28 24.69
CA SER A 96 -5.37 10.13 23.25
C SER A 96 -4.09 9.50 22.67
N ALA A 97 -4.06 8.17 22.57
CA ALA A 97 -3.03 7.50 21.78
C ALA A 97 -2.95 8.29 20.48
N ALA A 98 -1.79 8.88 20.21
CA ALA A 98 -1.60 9.64 18.99
C ALA A 98 -2.14 8.78 17.86
N ALA A 99 -3.15 9.30 17.15
CA ALA A 99 -3.85 8.55 16.14
C ALA A 99 -2.80 7.91 15.21
N ALA A 100 -2.89 6.61 14.98
CA ALA A 100 -1.91 5.92 14.16
C ALA A 100 -1.90 6.54 12.77
N GLN A 101 -0.73 7.02 12.33
CA GLN A 101 -0.52 7.65 11.03
C GLN A 101 0.48 6.79 10.26
N THR A 102 0.00 5.87 9.45
CA THR A 102 0.86 4.92 8.73
C THR A 102 0.85 5.15 7.21
N LEU A 103 0.28 6.26 6.73
CA LEU A 103 0.25 6.57 5.31
C LEU A 103 1.67 6.67 4.74
N PRO A 104 1.93 6.09 3.56
CA PRO A 104 3.19 6.28 2.85
C PRO A 104 3.39 7.75 2.49
N ARG A 105 4.64 8.13 2.19
CA ARG A 105 4.97 9.48 1.72
C ARG A 105 4.16 9.83 0.48
N ASP A 106 3.53 11.00 0.48
CA ASP A 106 2.91 11.58 -0.72
C ASP A 106 3.97 11.99 -1.76
N ILE A 107 3.59 12.01 -3.03
CA ILE A 107 4.46 12.42 -4.12
C ILE A 107 4.20 13.89 -4.49
N GLY A 108 5.25 14.73 -4.41
CA GLY A 108 5.16 16.14 -4.82
C GLY A 108 4.93 16.35 -6.33
N SER A 109 5.09 15.31 -7.16
CA SER A 109 4.94 15.35 -8.61
C SER A 109 3.58 14.85 -9.11
N PHE A 110 2.56 14.77 -8.25
CA PHE A 110 1.21 14.38 -8.66
C PHE A 110 0.70 15.32 -9.76
N THR A 111 0.20 14.77 -10.88
CA THR A 111 -0.17 15.55 -12.06
C THR A 111 -1.38 14.92 -12.74
N GLY A 112 -2.36 15.75 -13.08
CA GLY A 112 -3.64 15.32 -13.63
C GLY A 112 -4.53 14.62 -12.60
N ARG A 113 -5.59 13.97 -13.06
CA ARG A 113 -6.55 13.27 -12.19
C ARG A 113 -7.46 14.18 -11.35
N ASP A 114 -7.61 15.46 -11.74
CA ASP A 114 -8.44 16.41 -10.97
C ASP A 114 -9.90 15.95 -10.89
N ALA A 115 -10.43 15.39 -11.98
CA ALA A 115 -11.79 14.82 -12.00
C ALA A 115 -11.92 13.59 -11.10
N ASP A 116 -10.93 12.69 -11.10
CA ASP A 116 -10.90 11.50 -10.24
C ASP A 116 -10.82 11.90 -8.76
N LEU A 117 -10.00 12.90 -8.43
CA LEU A 117 -9.91 13.46 -7.07
C LEU A 117 -11.21 14.14 -6.64
N ALA A 118 -11.86 14.88 -7.52
CA ALA A 118 -13.14 15.53 -7.22
C ALA A 118 -14.22 14.51 -6.83
N LEU A 119 -14.30 13.37 -7.54
CA LEU A 119 -15.23 12.29 -7.19
C LEU A 119 -14.96 11.69 -5.79
N LEU A 120 -13.68 11.56 -5.40
CA LEU A 120 -13.32 11.10 -4.07
C LEU A 120 -13.66 12.16 -3.00
N LEU A 121 -13.49 13.46 -3.31
CA LEU A 121 -13.84 14.57 -2.41
C LEU A 121 -15.34 14.71 -2.18
N GLU A 122 -16.17 14.43 -3.18
CA GLU A 122 -17.63 14.42 -3.01
C GLU A 122 -18.05 13.41 -1.94
N THR A 123 -17.44 12.23 -1.92
CA THR A 123 -17.72 11.22 -0.90
C THR A 123 -17.25 11.65 0.48
N LEU A 124 -16.11 12.34 0.58
CA LEU A 124 -15.66 12.86 1.87
C LEU A 124 -16.71 13.81 2.48
N ALA A 125 -17.36 14.63 1.66
CA ALA A 125 -18.45 15.50 2.11
C ALA A 125 -19.63 14.69 2.68
N ASP A 126 -20.03 13.58 2.01
CA ASP A 126 -21.08 12.69 2.50
C ASP A 126 -20.73 12.06 3.87
N VAL A 127 -19.48 11.59 4.02
CA VAL A 127 -18.98 10.97 5.26
C VAL A 127 -18.97 11.97 6.41
N THR A 128 -18.50 13.18 6.15
CA THR A 128 -18.40 14.24 7.19
C THR A 128 -19.76 14.84 7.57
N ALA A 129 -20.75 14.79 6.68
CA ALA A 129 -22.11 15.20 6.95
C ALA A 129 -22.93 14.20 7.80
N GLY A 130 -22.32 13.08 8.22
CA GLY A 130 -22.98 12.10 9.09
C GLY A 130 -23.74 11.00 8.34
N GLY A 131 -23.29 10.63 7.15
CA GLY A 131 -23.82 9.47 6.40
C GLY A 131 -23.86 8.21 7.27
N GLY A 132 -24.98 7.46 7.22
CA GLY A 132 -25.26 6.34 8.14
C GLY A 132 -24.41 5.08 7.94
N ALA A 133 -23.48 5.05 6.98
CA ALA A 133 -22.69 3.88 6.64
C ALA A 133 -21.18 4.23 6.47
N VAL A 134 -20.33 3.20 6.45
CA VAL A 134 -18.93 3.32 6.05
C VAL A 134 -18.87 3.66 4.57
N ALA A 135 -18.09 4.69 4.21
CA ALA A 135 -17.85 4.98 2.80
C ALA A 135 -16.72 4.08 2.27
N ILE A 136 -16.97 3.40 1.18
CA ILE A 136 -16.00 2.49 0.55
C ILE A 136 -15.78 2.94 -0.89
N HIS A 137 -14.53 3.22 -1.25
CA HIS A 137 -14.11 3.45 -2.62
C HIS A 137 -13.15 2.38 -3.10
N VAL A 138 -13.46 1.81 -4.26
CA VAL A 138 -12.56 0.93 -5.00
C VAL A 138 -11.96 1.71 -6.15
N ILE A 139 -10.65 1.87 -6.15
CA ILE A 139 -9.88 2.47 -7.23
C ILE A 139 -9.27 1.31 -8.02
N ASP A 140 -9.86 0.99 -9.16
CA ASP A 140 -9.40 -0.10 -9.99
C ASP A 140 -8.77 0.37 -11.31
N GLY A 141 -8.17 -0.54 -12.06
CA GLY A 141 -7.56 -0.23 -13.34
C GLY A 141 -6.30 -1.06 -13.64
N MET A 142 -5.80 -0.90 -14.86
CA MET A 142 -4.66 -1.66 -15.36
C MET A 142 -3.37 -1.43 -14.53
N PRO A 143 -2.38 -2.35 -14.63
CA PRO A 143 -1.07 -2.17 -14.00
C PRO A 143 -0.39 -0.87 -14.44
N GLY A 144 0.20 -0.15 -13.47
CA GLY A 144 0.95 1.08 -13.77
C GLY A 144 0.12 2.33 -14.08
N ILE A 145 -1.22 2.26 -13.93
CA ILE A 145 -2.14 3.38 -14.19
C ILE A 145 -2.11 4.46 -13.09
N GLY A 146 -1.50 4.18 -11.93
CA GLY A 146 -1.36 5.14 -10.83
C GLY A 146 -2.39 5.00 -9.72
N LYS A 147 -3.03 3.84 -9.51
CA LYS A 147 -4.02 3.59 -8.45
C LYS A 147 -3.50 3.93 -7.06
N THR A 148 -2.42 3.28 -6.65
CA THR A 148 -1.78 3.51 -5.33
C THR A 148 -1.39 4.98 -5.16
N THR A 149 -0.85 5.60 -6.21
CA THR A 149 -0.46 7.00 -6.21
C THR A 149 -1.65 7.94 -5.95
N LEU A 150 -2.76 7.73 -6.67
CA LEU A 150 -3.99 8.49 -6.47
C LEU A 150 -4.56 8.27 -5.06
N ALA A 151 -4.63 7.00 -4.61
CA ALA A 151 -5.17 6.66 -3.31
C ALA A 151 -4.35 7.27 -2.16
N VAL A 152 -3.02 7.22 -2.22
CA VAL A 152 -2.13 7.85 -1.23
C VAL A 152 -2.28 9.37 -1.26
N HIS A 153 -2.29 9.98 -2.45
CA HIS A 153 -2.46 11.43 -2.58
C HIS A 153 -3.81 11.90 -2.03
N ALA A 154 -4.90 11.21 -2.36
CA ALA A 154 -6.23 11.49 -1.80
C ALA A 154 -6.26 11.29 -0.28
N ALA A 155 -5.65 10.21 0.23
CA ALA A 155 -5.58 9.93 1.66
C ALA A 155 -4.89 11.08 2.43
N HIS A 156 -3.81 11.65 1.90
CA HIS A 156 -3.15 12.80 2.50
C HIS A 156 -4.03 14.07 2.50
N GLN A 157 -4.79 14.30 1.42
CA GLN A 157 -5.74 15.41 1.39
C GLN A 157 -6.88 15.24 2.40
N PHE A 158 -7.30 14.00 2.65
CA PHE A 158 -8.41 13.66 3.56
C PHE A 158 -7.98 13.52 5.03
N ALA A 159 -6.69 13.38 5.29
CA ALA A 159 -6.11 13.03 6.59
C ALA A 159 -6.68 13.86 7.76
N GLY A 160 -6.87 15.18 7.56
CA GLY A 160 -7.43 16.09 8.56
C GLY A 160 -8.87 15.77 8.98
N SER A 161 -9.64 15.07 8.15
CA SER A 161 -11.03 14.65 8.44
C SER A 161 -11.12 13.38 9.27
N PHE A 162 -10.00 12.64 9.43
CA PHE A 162 -9.92 11.35 10.13
C PHE A 162 -8.91 11.40 11.28
N PRO A 163 -9.22 12.14 12.37
CA PRO A 163 -8.30 12.39 13.46
C PRO A 163 -8.00 11.16 14.31
N ASP A 164 -8.86 10.11 14.26
CA ASP A 164 -8.74 8.95 15.12
C ASP A 164 -7.83 7.85 14.56
N GLY A 165 -7.38 7.99 13.29
CA GLY A 165 -6.40 7.11 12.69
C GLY A 165 -6.40 7.14 11.17
N GLN A 166 -5.19 6.96 10.60
CA GLN A 166 -4.96 6.86 9.16
C GLN A 166 -4.08 5.63 8.92
N PHE A 167 -4.70 4.58 8.41
CA PHE A 167 -4.08 3.26 8.29
C PHE A 167 -3.77 2.96 6.82
N TYR A 168 -2.54 2.56 6.55
CA TYR A 168 -2.13 1.98 5.28
C TYR A 168 -1.78 0.52 5.46
N LEU A 169 -2.38 -0.34 4.66
CA LEU A 169 -2.15 -1.77 4.69
C LEU A 169 -1.93 -2.30 3.27
N PRO A 170 -0.69 -2.65 2.89
CA PRO A 170 -0.42 -3.31 1.63
C PRO A 170 -0.88 -4.77 1.71
N LEU A 171 -1.72 -5.19 0.74
CA LEU A 171 -2.27 -6.55 0.67
C LEU A 171 -1.50 -7.47 -0.28
N HIS A 172 -0.54 -6.91 -1.04
CA HIS A 172 0.45 -7.63 -1.85
C HIS A 172 -0.11 -8.61 -2.88
N ALA A 173 -1.27 -8.33 -3.48
CA ALA A 173 -1.83 -9.20 -4.51
C ALA A 173 -0.86 -9.46 -5.67
N HIS A 174 -0.09 -8.43 -6.06
CA HIS A 174 0.78 -8.47 -7.24
C HIS A 174 2.19 -7.95 -6.93
N THR A 175 2.66 -8.11 -5.70
CA THR A 175 4.03 -7.72 -5.32
C THR A 175 4.99 -8.87 -5.64
N PRO A 176 6.03 -8.66 -6.49
CA PRO A 176 6.97 -9.72 -6.85
C PRO A 176 7.62 -10.37 -5.63
N GLY A 177 7.59 -11.69 -5.57
CA GLY A 177 8.22 -12.48 -4.50
C GLY A 177 7.48 -12.48 -3.16
N GLN A 178 6.29 -11.88 -3.10
CA GLN A 178 5.42 -11.93 -1.93
C GLN A 178 4.14 -12.70 -2.24
N GLN A 179 3.57 -13.34 -1.21
CA GLN A 179 2.23 -13.92 -1.30
C GLN A 179 1.21 -12.85 -0.88
N PRO A 180 -0.01 -12.89 -1.42
CA PRO A 180 -1.10 -12.06 -0.93
C PRO A 180 -1.28 -12.23 0.58
N VAL A 181 -1.48 -11.13 1.29
CA VAL A 181 -1.63 -11.14 2.74
C VAL A 181 -2.94 -11.84 3.12
N ASP A 182 -2.86 -12.81 4.02
CA ASP A 182 -4.04 -13.47 4.58
C ASP A 182 -4.88 -12.46 5.38
N PRO A 183 -6.23 -12.45 5.25
CA PRO A 183 -7.10 -11.52 5.99
C PRO A 183 -6.91 -11.56 7.51
N ALA A 184 -6.63 -12.74 8.09
CA ALA A 184 -6.41 -12.85 9.52
C ALA A 184 -5.09 -12.18 9.95
N ASP A 185 -4.04 -12.25 9.12
CA ASP A 185 -2.76 -11.57 9.38
C ASP A 185 -2.86 -10.06 9.14
N ALA A 186 -3.63 -9.66 8.13
CA ALA A 186 -3.99 -8.26 7.90
C ALA A 186 -4.69 -7.63 9.13
N LEU A 187 -5.68 -8.35 9.69
CA LEU A 187 -6.38 -7.95 10.92
C LEU A 187 -5.45 -7.89 12.12
N ALA A 188 -4.54 -8.86 12.27
CA ALA A 188 -3.56 -8.83 13.37
C ALA A 188 -2.66 -7.58 13.26
N SER A 189 -2.21 -7.23 12.06
CA SER A 189 -1.41 -6.03 11.81
C SER A 189 -2.18 -4.75 12.15
N LEU A 190 -3.45 -4.64 11.76
CA LEU A 190 -4.32 -3.51 12.12
C LEU A 190 -4.53 -3.41 13.64
N LEU A 191 -4.80 -4.54 14.31
CA LEU A 191 -4.98 -4.58 15.77
C LEU A 191 -3.70 -4.16 16.51
N LEU A 192 -2.52 -4.60 16.08
CA LEU A 192 -1.25 -4.14 16.63
C LEU A 192 -1.07 -2.62 16.42
N THR A 193 -1.43 -2.12 15.25
CA THR A 193 -1.29 -0.70 14.91
C THR A 193 -2.19 0.19 15.77
N VAL A 194 -3.39 -0.27 16.17
CA VAL A 194 -4.27 0.47 17.09
C VAL A 194 -3.91 0.25 18.57
N GLY A 195 -2.80 -0.44 18.86
CA GLY A 195 -2.27 -0.60 20.21
C GLY A 195 -2.78 -1.82 20.97
N VAL A 196 -3.45 -2.76 20.31
CA VAL A 196 -3.81 -4.04 20.95
C VAL A 196 -2.55 -4.88 21.15
N ALA A 197 -2.24 -5.24 22.38
CA ALA A 197 -1.08 -6.07 22.67
C ALA A 197 -1.20 -7.46 22.02
N ALA A 198 -0.09 -8.01 21.51
CA ALA A 198 -0.08 -9.26 20.74
C ALA A 198 -0.79 -10.43 21.46
N GLN A 199 -0.63 -10.55 22.77
CA GLN A 199 -1.30 -11.57 23.58
C GLN A 199 -2.83 -11.40 23.68
N HIS A 200 -3.36 -10.23 23.35
CA HIS A 200 -4.80 -9.94 23.36
C HIS A 200 -5.43 -10.00 21.97
N ILE A 201 -4.66 -10.37 20.94
CA ILE A 201 -5.18 -10.60 19.59
C ILE A 201 -5.79 -12.00 19.55
N PRO A 202 -7.08 -12.12 19.23
CA PRO A 202 -7.74 -13.41 19.18
C PRO A 202 -7.16 -14.35 18.12
N SER A 203 -7.31 -15.65 18.30
CA SER A 203 -7.10 -16.63 17.25
C SER A 203 -8.30 -16.65 16.30
N GLY A 204 -8.03 -16.78 15.00
CA GLY A 204 -9.06 -16.88 13.98
C GLY A 204 -9.54 -15.54 13.41
N GLN A 205 -9.91 -15.57 12.13
CA GLN A 205 -10.24 -14.38 11.35
C GLN A 205 -11.47 -13.63 11.88
N GLU A 206 -12.57 -14.35 12.17
CA GLU A 206 -13.82 -13.73 12.62
C GLU A 206 -13.68 -13.00 13.95
N ALA A 207 -12.98 -13.62 14.93
CA ALA A 207 -12.73 -13.01 16.23
C ALA A 207 -11.84 -11.76 16.11
N ARG A 208 -10.82 -11.79 15.23
CA ARG A 208 -9.98 -10.62 14.91
C ARG A 208 -10.80 -9.52 14.24
N ALA A 209 -11.67 -9.87 13.27
CA ALA A 209 -12.53 -8.92 12.60
C ALA A 209 -13.54 -8.27 13.57
N ALA A 210 -14.12 -9.05 14.48
CA ALA A 210 -14.99 -8.51 15.53
C ALA A 210 -14.22 -7.55 16.47
N LYS A 211 -13.01 -7.93 16.88
CA LYS A 211 -12.14 -7.11 17.72
C LYS A 211 -11.70 -5.82 17.00
N TRP A 212 -11.38 -5.91 15.71
CA TRP A 212 -11.05 -4.74 14.89
C TRP A 212 -12.22 -3.75 14.82
N ARG A 213 -13.43 -4.24 14.49
CA ARG A 213 -14.64 -3.39 14.46
C ARG A 213 -14.93 -2.74 15.82
N ASP A 214 -14.73 -3.46 16.91
CA ASP A 214 -14.85 -2.94 18.28
C ASP A 214 -13.84 -1.80 18.54
N GLN A 215 -12.58 -1.96 18.13
CA GLN A 215 -11.53 -0.94 18.32
C GLN A 215 -11.77 0.34 17.55
N VAL A 216 -12.41 0.28 16.39
CA VAL A 216 -12.69 1.46 15.55
C VAL A 216 -14.13 1.95 15.66
N ALA A 217 -14.96 1.31 16.49
CA ALA A 217 -16.35 1.71 16.71
C ALA A 217 -16.44 3.16 17.22
N GLY A 218 -17.26 3.99 16.57
CA GLY A 218 -17.44 5.39 16.91
C GLY A 218 -16.26 6.30 16.60
N LYS A 219 -15.20 5.79 15.96
CA LYS A 219 -14.04 6.56 15.52
C LYS A 219 -14.15 6.94 14.06
N ARG A 220 -13.54 8.08 13.71
CA ARG A 220 -13.37 8.52 12.32
C ARG A 220 -11.98 8.09 11.84
N VAL A 221 -11.93 6.99 11.10
CA VAL A 221 -10.68 6.43 10.61
C VAL A 221 -10.66 6.39 9.07
N LEU A 222 -9.48 6.62 8.52
CA LEU A 222 -9.16 6.41 7.12
C LEU A 222 -8.36 5.11 6.99
N LEU A 223 -8.88 4.18 6.19
CA LEU A 223 -8.22 2.90 5.92
C LEU A 223 -7.90 2.79 4.43
N LEU A 224 -6.62 2.75 4.08
CA LEU A 224 -6.14 2.52 2.72
C LEU A 224 -5.63 1.08 2.60
N LEU A 225 -6.37 0.25 1.85
CA LEU A 225 -6.04 -1.13 1.51
C LEU A 225 -5.45 -1.16 0.10
N ASP A 226 -4.14 -1.39 -0.01
CA ASP A 226 -3.45 -1.29 -1.28
C ASP A 226 -3.15 -2.66 -1.90
N ASP A 227 -3.37 -2.78 -3.22
CA ASP A 227 -3.13 -3.98 -4.03
C ASP A 227 -3.92 -5.21 -3.54
N ALA A 228 -5.26 -5.10 -3.49
CA ALA A 228 -6.17 -6.16 -3.08
C ALA A 228 -6.39 -7.20 -4.19
N THR A 229 -6.51 -8.49 -3.80
CA THR A 229 -6.80 -9.62 -4.70
C THR A 229 -8.28 -9.73 -5.04
N GLY A 230 -9.18 -9.43 -4.08
CA GLY A 230 -10.61 -9.66 -4.21
C GLY A 230 -11.42 -9.21 -2.99
N HIS A 231 -12.74 -9.28 -3.11
CA HIS A 231 -13.66 -8.88 -2.04
C HIS A 231 -13.52 -9.74 -0.77
N GLU A 232 -13.18 -11.02 -0.90
CA GLU A 232 -12.99 -11.93 0.24
C GLU A 232 -11.84 -11.50 1.15
N GLN A 233 -10.76 -10.96 0.56
CA GLN A 233 -9.62 -10.43 1.31
C GLN A 233 -9.98 -9.15 2.07
N VAL A 234 -10.80 -8.29 1.46
CA VAL A 234 -11.12 -6.94 1.96
C VAL A 234 -12.24 -6.93 2.98
N ARG A 235 -13.31 -7.72 2.75
CA ARG A 235 -14.55 -7.70 3.54
C ARG A 235 -14.33 -7.84 5.05
N PRO A 236 -13.45 -8.72 5.56
CA PRO A 236 -13.18 -8.83 7.00
C PRO A 236 -12.52 -7.59 7.62
N LEU A 237 -11.84 -6.77 6.80
CA LEU A 237 -11.07 -5.59 7.24
C LEU A 237 -11.93 -4.33 7.39
N LEU A 238 -13.15 -4.35 6.86
CA LEU A 238 -14.02 -3.18 6.84
C LEU A 238 -14.47 -2.78 8.25
N PRO A 239 -14.43 -1.47 8.60
CA PRO A 239 -15.08 -0.94 9.79
C PRO A 239 -16.58 -1.22 9.80
N GLY A 240 -17.18 -1.30 10.99
CA GLY A 240 -18.62 -1.58 11.14
C GLY A 240 -19.49 -0.36 11.38
N THR A 241 -18.92 0.84 11.55
CA THR A 241 -19.65 2.05 11.94
C THR A 241 -19.39 3.21 11.00
N ALA A 242 -20.39 4.07 10.84
CA ALA A 242 -20.28 5.30 10.05
C ALA A 242 -19.15 6.22 10.50
N GLY A 243 -18.76 7.16 9.64
CA GLY A 243 -17.73 8.15 9.93
C GLY A 243 -16.32 7.74 9.46
N SER A 244 -16.15 6.51 8.97
CA SER A 244 -14.89 6.01 8.41
C SER A 244 -14.93 5.98 6.88
N LEU A 245 -13.75 6.15 6.26
CA LEU A 245 -13.54 6.02 4.82
C LEU A 245 -12.56 4.89 4.55
N VAL A 246 -12.92 4.00 3.63
CA VAL A 246 -12.05 2.94 3.13
C VAL A 246 -11.71 3.20 1.67
N LEU A 247 -10.44 3.35 1.36
CA LEU A 247 -9.91 3.39 0.00
C LEU A 247 -9.26 2.05 -0.30
N ILE A 248 -9.63 1.43 -1.42
CA ILE A 248 -9.12 0.12 -1.83
C ILE A 248 -8.53 0.27 -3.20
N THR A 249 -7.30 -0.18 -3.42
CA THR A 249 -6.76 -0.29 -4.76
C THR A 249 -6.71 -1.73 -5.22
N SER A 250 -7.07 -2.00 -6.46
CA SER A 250 -7.03 -3.34 -7.04
C SER A 250 -6.76 -3.31 -8.54
N ARG A 251 -6.15 -4.39 -9.07
CA ARG A 251 -6.07 -4.63 -10.53
C ARG A 251 -7.29 -5.37 -11.05
N ARG A 252 -8.18 -5.77 -10.17
CA ARG A 252 -9.45 -6.45 -10.50
C ARG A 252 -10.62 -5.57 -10.10
N ARG A 253 -11.72 -5.72 -10.81
CA ARG A 253 -12.99 -5.10 -10.42
C ARG A 253 -13.57 -5.88 -9.25
N LEU A 254 -13.83 -5.19 -8.13
CA LEU A 254 -14.39 -5.79 -6.93
C LEU A 254 -15.91 -5.69 -6.95
N THR A 255 -16.55 -6.25 -7.97
CA THR A 255 -17.99 -6.11 -8.23
C THR A 255 -18.89 -6.72 -7.14
N ALA A 256 -18.35 -7.67 -6.35
CA ALA A 256 -19.08 -8.32 -5.25
C ALA A 256 -18.93 -7.59 -3.90
N LEU A 257 -18.30 -6.41 -3.86
CA LEU A 257 -18.19 -5.60 -2.66
C LEU A 257 -19.41 -4.68 -2.56
N GLU A 258 -20.30 -4.97 -1.62
CA GLU A 258 -21.56 -4.25 -1.40
C GLU A 258 -21.25 -2.78 -1.02
N ASP A 259 -22.10 -1.85 -1.48
CA ASP A 259 -22.04 -0.40 -1.19
C ASP A 259 -20.74 0.30 -1.60
N ALA A 260 -19.84 -0.36 -2.34
CA ALA A 260 -18.61 0.23 -2.81
C ALA A 260 -18.87 1.14 -4.03
N ARG A 261 -18.35 2.38 -3.97
CA ARG A 261 -18.27 3.26 -5.15
C ARG A 261 -17.00 2.92 -5.92
N VAL A 262 -17.14 2.56 -7.18
CA VAL A 262 -16.02 2.15 -8.03
C VAL A 262 -15.53 3.32 -8.86
N LEU A 263 -14.22 3.61 -8.78
CA LEU A 263 -13.49 4.56 -9.62
C LEU A 263 -12.52 3.78 -10.52
N SER A 264 -12.94 3.51 -11.75
CA SER A 264 -12.08 2.84 -12.74
C SER A 264 -11.16 3.85 -13.43
N LEU A 265 -9.85 3.73 -13.19
CA LEU A 265 -8.87 4.65 -13.76
C LEU A 265 -8.56 4.29 -15.22
N ASP A 266 -8.68 5.26 -16.10
CA ASP A 266 -8.18 5.18 -17.48
C ASP A 266 -6.77 5.79 -17.57
N THR A 267 -6.15 5.74 -18.75
CA THR A 267 -4.88 6.41 -19.03
C THR A 267 -4.98 7.92 -18.84
N LEU A 268 -3.86 8.59 -18.59
CA LEU A 268 -3.86 10.05 -18.44
C LEU A 268 -4.37 10.72 -19.74
N ALA A 269 -5.01 11.88 -19.58
CA ALA A 269 -5.26 12.74 -20.71
C ALA A 269 -3.93 13.13 -21.39
N PRO A 270 -3.91 13.30 -22.74
CA PRO A 270 -2.66 13.61 -23.44
C PRO A 270 -1.89 14.81 -22.90
N ALA A 271 -2.59 15.86 -22.49
CA ALA A 271 -1.98 17.07 -21.90
C ALA A 271 -1.33 16.76 -20.55
N ASP A 272 -2.02 16.01 -19.65
CA ASP A 272 -1.51 15.63 -18.33
C ASP A 272 -0.32 14.68 -18.44
N ALA A 273 -0.36 13.76 -19.40
CA ALA A 273 0.73 12.84 -19.67
C ALA A 273 2.00 13.57 -20.11
N ALA A 274 1.86 14.57 -21.00
CA ALA A 274 2.97 15.42 -21.43
C ALA A 274 3.50 16.29 -20.27
N ALA A 275 2.60 16.84 -19.46
CA ALA A 275 2.95 17.62 -18.27
C ALA A 275 3.71 16.76 -17.23
N LEU A 276 3.24 15.52 -16.99
CA LEU A 276 3.90 14.57 -16.10
C LEU A 276 5.31 14.24 -16.59
N LEU A 277 5.49 13.97 -17.91
CA LEU A 277 6.80 13.70 -18.49
C LEU A 277 7.75 14.88 -18.29
N ALA A 278 7.32 16.10 -18.61
CA ALA A 278 8.14 17.30 -18.47
C ALA A 278 8.54 17.55 -17.01
N ARG A 279 7.59 17.40 -16.08
CA ARG A 279 7.83 17.58 -14.62
C ARG A 279 8.78 16.56 -14.06
N LEU A 280 8.64 15.26 -14.40
CA LEU A 280 9.48 14.19 -13.87
C LEU A 280 10.89 14.17 -14.47
N ALA A 281 11.01 14.55 -15.76
CA ALA A 281 12.30 14.63 -16.41
C ALA A 281 13.15 15.81 -15.90
N ASP A 282 12.48 16.88 -15.41
CA ASP A 282 13.10 18.07 -14.84
C ASP A 282 14.24 18.63 -15.71
N ARG A 283 13.93 18.87 -17.00
CA ARG A 283 14.93 19.29 -17.99
C ARG A 283 14.51 20.55 -18.73
N PRO A 284 15.44 21.53 -18.90
CA PRO A 284 15.23 22.67 -19.79
C PRO A 284 14.89 22.19 -21.21
N GLY A 285 13.85 22.75 -21.80
CA GLY A 285 13.41 22.43 -23.18
C GLY A 285 12.40 21.25 -23.29
N LEU A 286 12.14 20.50 -22.22
CA LEU A 286 11.00 19.58 -22.15
C LEU A 286 9.80 20.36 -21.62
N VAL A 287 9.04 20.99 -22.53
CA VAL A 287 7.81 21.71 -22.19
C VAL A 287 6.58 20.88 -22.58
N PRO A 288 5.50 20.90 -21.78
CA PRO A 288 4.23 20.34 -22.19
C PRO A 288 3.80 20.96 -23.54
N GLY A 289 3.39 20.13 -24.50
CA GLY A 289 2.99 20.60 -25.82
C GLY A 289 4.09 20.66 -26.90
N ALA A 290 5.38 20.46 -26.52
CA ALA A 290 6.41 20.24 -27.53
C ALA A 290 6.19 18.89 -28.22
N ASP A 291 6.44 18.84 -29.55
CA ASP A 291 6.18 17.65 -30.38
C ASP A 291 6.83 16.38 -29.83
N ALA A 292 8.10 16.45 -29.45
CA ALA A 292 8.81 15.31 -28.90
C ALA A 292 8.26 14.84 -27.54
N THR A 293 7.83 15.77 -26.66
CA THR A 293 7.23 15.46 -25.37
C THR A 293 5.89 14.77 -25.54
N SER A 294 5.04 15.33 -26.40
CA SER A 294 3.72 14.79 -26.74
C SER A 294 3.82 13.42 -27.42
N GLU A 295 4.79 13.25 -28.31
CA GLU A 295 5.03 11.99 -29.02
C GLU A 295 5.54 10.89 -28.07
N ILE A 296 6.45 11.19 -27.12
CA ILE A 296 6.88 10.23 -26.11
C ILE A 296 5.68 9.81 -25.25
N ALA A 297 4.88 10.77 -24.76
CA ALA A 297 3.68 10.47 -23.96
C ALA A 297 2.70 9.56 -24.74
N ARG A 298 2.48 9.82 -26.01
CA ARG A 298 1.65 8.99 -26.90
C ARG A 298 2.24 7.59 -27.09
N LEU A 299 3.54 7.47 -27.31
CA LEU A 299 4.22 6.19 -27.47
C LEU A 299 4.24 5.35 -26.17
N CYS A 300 4.15 6.01 -24.98
CA CYS A 300 3.91 5.37 -23.68
C CYS A 300 2.46 4.93 -23.48
N GLY A 301 1.54 5.22 -24.43
CA GLY A 301 0.11 4.99 -24.25
C GLY A 301 -0.48 5.78 -23.08
N TYR A 302 0.09 6.93 -22.76
CA TYR A 302 -0.31 7.81 -21.67
C TYR A 302 -0.30 7.13 -20.27
N LEU A 303 0.50 6.07 -20.12
CA LEU A 303 0.60 5.27 -18.90
C LEU A 303 1.60 5.90 -17.92
N PRO A 304 1.19 6.31 -16.69
CA PRO A 304 2.07 6.99 -15.75
C PRO A 304 3.37 6.24 -15.45
N LEU A 305 3.30 4.91 -15.27
CA LEU A 305 4.48 4.08 -15.00
C LEU A 305 5.51 4.17 -16.15
N ALA A 306 5.05 4.06 -17.41
CA ALA A 306 5.91 4.16 -18.57
C ALA A 306 6.54 5.55 -18.70
N ILE A 307 5.73 6.60 -18.48
CA ILE A 307 6.16 8.00 -18.49
C ILE A 307 7.24 8.23 -17.43
N GLY A 308 7.02 7.75 -16.20
CA GLY A 308 7.98 7.89 -15.10
C GLY A 308 9.33 7.24 -15.40
N MET A 309 9.32 6.04 -16.01
CA MET A 309 10.55 5.33 -16.41
C MET A 309 11.33 6.10 -17.48
N LEU A 310 10.65 6.60 -18.50
CA LEU A 310 11.30 7.36 -19.59
C LEU A 310 11.76 8.74 -19.12
N ALA A 311 11.00 9.40 -18.26
CA ALA A 311 11.42 10.63 -17.61
C ALA A 311 12.70 10.41 -16.79
N GLY A 312 12.79 9.31 -16.04
CA GLY A 312 13.99 8.90 -15.33
C GLY A 312 15.19 8.71 -16.27
N GLN A 313 14.99 8.01 -17.40
CA GLN A 313 16.05 7.86 -18.41
C GLN A 313 16.53 9.22 -18.93
N LEU A 314 15.61 10.12 -19.27
CA LEU A 314 15.96 11.46 -19.75
C LEU A 314 16.73 12.25 -18.68
N ARG A 315 16.31 12.20 -17.43
CA ARG A 315 16.96 12.89 -16.33
C ARG A 315 18.39 12.40 -16.07
N HIS A 316 18.61 11.07 -16.12
CA HIS A 316 19.91 10.46 -15.85
C HIS A 316 20.86 10.43 -17.07
N HIS A 317 20.36 10.68 -18.29
CA HIS A 317 21.15 10.75 -19.51
C HIS A 317 21.04 12.14 -20.16
N PRO A 318 21.71 13.16 -19.62
CA PRO A 318 21.58 14.55 -20.09
C PRO A 318 21.98 14.77 -21.54
N ALA A 319 22.87 13.94 -22.11
CA ALA A 319 23.27 13.99 -23.49
C ALA A 319 22.17 13.49 -24.48
N ARG A 320 21.22 12.70 -24.00
CA ARG A 320 20.15 12.13 -24.82
C ARG A 320 19.01 13.13 -24.96
N SER A 321 18.68 13.52 -26.20
CA SER A 321 17.54 14.42 -26.46
C SER A 321 16.19 13.69 -26.41
N ALA A 322 15.12 14.45 -26.17
CA ALA A 322 13.75 13.90 -26.25
C ALA A 322 13.44 13.41 -27.68
N ALA A 323 13.92 14.09 -28.71
CA ALA A 323 13.73 13.67 -30.09
C ALA A 323 14.39 12.33 -30.39
N GLU A 324 15.62 12.10 -29.91
CA GLU A 324 16.31 10.81 -30.06
C GLU A 324 15.57 9.69 -29.32
N LEU A 325 15.08 9.95 -28.08
CA LEU A 325 14.27 8.98 -27.35
C LEU A 325 12.96 8.66 -28.07
N SER A 326 12.27 9.68 -28.57
CA SER A 326 11.03 9.53 -29.35
C SER A 326 11.27 8.68 -30.60
N ALA A 327 12.32 8.99 -31.36
CA ALA A 327 12.70 8.23 -32.55
C ALA A 327 13.04 6.77 -32.25
N ALA A 328 13.78 6.52 -31.14
CA ALA A 328 14.12 5.18 -30.70
C ALA A 328 12.87 4.38 -30.30
N LEU A 329 11.92 5.00 -29.58
CA LEU A 329 10.65 4.38 -29.21
C LEU A 329 9.76 4.08 -30.43
N ALA A 330 9.72 4.99 -31.41
CA ALA A 330 8.96 4.81 -32.63
C ALA A 330 9.52 3.66 -33.47
N ALA A 331 10.85 3.54 -33.56
CA ALA A 331 11.54 2.49 -34.32
C ALA A 331 11.53 1.12 -33.59
N ALA A 332 11.31 1.06 -32.28
CA ALA A 332 11.37 -0.17 -31.50
C ALA A 332 10.26 -1.15 -31.92
N ARG A 333 10.63 -2.39 -32.23
CA ARG A 333 9.68 -3.49 -32.47
C ARG A 333 8.98 -3.91 -31.17
N ASP A 334 9.68 -3.85 -30.06
CA ASP A 334 9.19 -4.09 -28.70
C ASP A 334 9.42 -2.84 -27.84
N ARG A 335 8.39 -2.03 -27.71
CA ARG A 335 8.43 -0.81 -26.91
C ARG A 335 8.55 -1.08 -25.42
N LEU A 336 8.00 -2.21 -24.94
CA LEU A 336 8.08 -2.60 -23.53
C LEU A 336 9.53 -2.86 -23.12
N ALA A 337 10.37 -3.36 -24.03
CA ALA A 337 11.78 -3.58 -23.75
C ALA A 337 12.56 -2.26 -23.53
N VAL A 338 12.09 -1.16 -24.11
CA VAL A 338 12.69 0.18 -23.94
C VAL A 338 12.22 0.85 -22.64
N MET A 339 11.01 0.51 -22.17
CA MET A 339 10.39 1.08 -20.98
C MET A 339 10.85 0.35 -19.73
N ARG A 340 12.11 0.58 -19.35
CA ARG A 340 12.77 -0.01 -18.16
C ARG A 340 13.53 1.07 -17.38
N ALA A 341 13.53 0.94 -16.05
CA ALA A 341 14.36 1.73 -15.15
C ALA A 341 14.78 0.82 -13.99
N GLU A 342 16.09 0.63 -13.81
CA GLU A 342 16.65 -0.27 -12.80
C GLU A 342 16.00 -1.68 -12.84
N ASN A 343 15.35 -2.08 -11.74
CA ASN A 343 14.63 -3.36 -11.61
C ASN A 343 13.15 -3.28 -12.00
N LEU A 344 12.66 -2.09 -12.41
CA LEU A 344 11.28 -1.86 -12.79
C LEU A 344 11.12 -1.97 -14.32
N SER A 345 10.06 -2.61 -14.77
CA SER A 345 9.66 -2.61 -16.18
C SER A 345 8.14 -2.64 -16.31
N VAL A 346 7.63 -1.94 -17.32
CA VAL A 346 6.21 -1.98 -17.66
C VAL A 346 5.79 -3.41 -18.01
N ALA A 347 6.66 -4.15 -18.70
CA ALA A 347 6.44 -5.55 -19.03
C ALA A 347 6.22 -6.40 -17.79
N ALA A 348 7.08 -6.28 -16.76
CA ALA A 348 6.94 -7.06 -15.52
C ALA A 348 5.62 -6.76 -14.78
N ALA A 349 5.17 -5.50 -14.78
CA ALA A 349 3.90 -5.15 -14.16
C ALA A 349 2.69 -5.80 -14.86
N PHE A 350 2.73 -5.92 -16.19
CA PHE A 350 1.71 -6.64 -16.97
C PHE A 350 1.85 -8.16 -16.84
N ASP A 351 3.09 -8.70 -16.73
CA ASP A 351 3.34 -10.13 -16.58
C ASP A 351 2.68 -10.70 -15.34
N LEU A 352 2.71 -9.98 -14.23
CA LEU A 352 2.03 -10.40 -12.98
C LEU A 352 0.53 -10.56 -13.22
N SER A 353 -0.16 -9.58 -13.80
CA SER A 353 -1.59 -9.70 -14.10
C SER A 353 -1.90 -10.77 -15.15
N TYR A 354 -0.97 -11.04 -16.08
CA TYR A 354 -1.11 -12.10 -17.05
C TYR A 354 -0.92 -13.49 -16.42
N GLN A 355 -0.04 -13.63 -15.44
CA GLN A 355 0.20 -14.90 -14.71
C GLN A 355 -0.99 -15.30 -13.84
N ASP A 356 -1.79 -14.34 -13.37
CA ASP A 356 -3.01 -14.60 -12.59
C ASP A 356 -4.15 -15.19 -13.43
N LEU A 357 -4.01 -15.17 -14.77
CA LEU A 357 -5.01 -15.73 -15.68
C LEU A 357 -4.89 -17.26 -15.77
N THR A 358 -6.02 -17.91 -15.96
CA THR A 358 -6.03 -19.34 -16.32
C THR A 358 -5.40 -19.56 -17.70
N ALA A 359 -4.96 -20.79 -17.98
CA ALA A 359 -4.34 -21.13 -19.27
C ALA A 359 -5.23 -20.79 -20.47
N ASP A 360 -6.54 -20.91 -20.33
CA ASP A 360 -7.53 -20.60 -21.37
C ASP A 360 -7.65 -19.09 -21.59
N GLN A 361 -7.72 -18.31 -20.52
CA GLN A 361 -7.73 -16.84 -20.58
C GLN A 361 -6.43 -16.29 -21.21
N GLN A 362 -5.27 -16.83 -20.80
CA GLN A 362 -3.98 -16.50 -21.40
C GLN A 362 -3.96 -16.79 -22.90
N ARG A 363 -4.53 -17.92 -23.32
CA ARG A 363 -4.63 -18.29 -24.74
C ARG A 363 -5.51 -17.31 -25.51
N LEU A 364 -6.70 -16.99 -24.98
CA LEU A 364 -7.59 -15.99 -25.59
C LEU A 364 -6.87 -14.64 -25.69
N PHE A 365 -6.29 -14.17 -24.60
CA PHE A 365 -5.59 -12.87 -24.57
C PHE A 365 -4.49 -12.78 -25.64
N ARG A 366 -3.66 -13.85 -25.82
CA ARG A 366 -2.66 -13.89 -26.88
C ARG A 366 -3.29 -13.84 -28.28
N ARG A 367 -4.37 -14.60 -28.50
CA ARG A 367 -5.07 -14.63 -29.80
C ARG A 367 -5.73 -13.29 -30.16
N LEU A 368 -6.28 -12.58 -29.18
CA LEU A 368 -6.77 -11.21 -29.36
C LEU A 368 -5.68 -10.27 -29.86
N GLY A 369 -4.42 -10.47 -29.44
CA GLY A 369 -3.26 -9.73 -29.94
C GLY A 369 -2.97 -9.90 -31.42
N LEU A 370 -3.40 -11.02 -32.04
CA LEU A 370 -3.20 -11.31 -33.46
C LEU A 370 -4.23 -10.64 -34.38
N VAL A 371 -5.38 -10.25 -33.84
CA VAL A 371 -6.46 -9.61 -34.63
C VAL A 371 -6.00 -8.24 -35.12
N LYS A 372 -6.11 -7.97 -36.40
CA LYS A 372 -5.67 -6.71 -37.01
C LYS A 372 -6.67 -5.55 -36.85
N GLY A 373 -7.92 -5.85 -36.50
CA GLY A 373 -8.98 -4.85 -36.31
C GLY A 373 -8.79 -3.99 -35.04
N PRO A 374 -9.51 -2.86 -34.94
CA PRO A 374 -9.44 -1.99 -33.76
C PRO A 374 -10.03 -2.65 -32.52
N ASP A 375 -11.03 -3.49 -32.68
CA ASP A 375 -11.76 -4.22 -31.64
C ASP A 375 -12.32 -5.53 -32.20
N ILE A 376 -12.91 -6.35 -31.35
CA ILE A 376 -13.47 -7.67 -31.65
C ILE A 376 -14.74 -7.86 -30.84
N ASP A 377 -15.70 -8.63 -31.38
CA ASP A 377 -16.89 -9.08 -30.64
C ASP A 377 -16.74 -10.53 -30.15
N ALA A 378 -17.71 -10.97 -29.34
CA ALA A 378 -17.72 -12.31 -28.77
C ALA A 378 -17.84 -13.41 -29.83
N TYR A 379 -18.46 -13.17 -30.98
CA TYR A 379 -18.55 -14.15 -32.07
C TYR A 379 -17.19 -14.41 -32.70
N ALA A 380 -16.45 -13.35 -32.96
CA ALA A 380 -15.09 -13.47 -33.50
C ALA A 380 -14.14 -14.09 -32.46
N ALA A 381 -14.30 -13.78 -31.17
CA ALA A 381 -13.54 -14.42 -30.09
C ALA A 381 -13.84 -15.93 -30.00
N ALA A 382 -15.13 -16.33 -30.10
CA ALA A 382 -15.54 -17.73 -30.15
C ALA A 382 -14.91 -18.48 -31.34
N ALA A 383 -14.93 -17.88 -32.52
CA ALA A 383 -14.30 -18.42 -33.73
C ALA A 383 -12.79 -18.56 -33.59
N LEU A 384 -12.12 -17.56 -33.00
CA LEU A 384 -10.66 -17.61 -32.72
C LEU A 384 -10.27 -18.73 -31.78
N GLU A 385 -11.10 -19.04 -30.80
CA GLU A 385 -10.84 -20.08 -29.80
C GLU A 385 -11.35 -21.47 -30.20
N GLY A 386 -12.35 -21.54 -31.10
CA GLY A 386 -13.08 -22.77 -31.40
C GLY A 386 -13.98 -23.19 -30.24
N THR A 387 -14.59 -22.23 -29.54
CA THR A 387 -15.47 -22.49 -28.38
C THR A 387 -16.89 -21.98 -28.63
N SER A 388 -17.81 -22.26 -27.68
CA SER A 388 -19.16 -21.71 -27.74
C SER A 388 -19.14 -20.18 -27.50
N LEU A 389 -20.19 -19.50 -27.98
CA LEU A 389 -20.35 -18.06 -27.79
C LEU A 389 -20.40 -17.68 -26.30
N ASP A 390 -21.10 -18.50 -25.48
CA ASP A 390 -21.23 -18.24 -24.03
C ASP A 390 -19.90 -18.39 -23.32
N THR A 391 -19.10 -19.39 -23.69
CA THR A 391 -17.73 -19.56 -23.17
C THR A 391 -16.84 -18.38 -23.55
N ALA A 392 -16.92 -17.92 -24.80
CA ALA A 392 -16.12 -16.78 -25.25
C ALA A 392 -16.53 -15.48 -24.51
N ARG A 393 -17.84 -15.25 -24.31
CA ARG A 393 -18.34 -14.12 -23.52
C ARG A 393 -17.80 -14.15 -22.09
N ALA A 394 -17.99 -15.26 -21.38
CA ALA A 394 -17.51 -15.41 -20.00
C ALA A 394 -16.00 -15.11 -19.89
N ARG A 395 -15.17 -15.61 -20.83
CA ARG A 395 -13.73 -15.34 -20.84
C ARG A 395 -13.39 -13.89 -21.17
N LEU A 396 -14.16 -13.23 -22.05
CA LEU A 396 -13.98 -11.80 -22.30
C LEU A 396 -14.35 -10.97 -21.07
N ASP A 397 -15.45 -11.31 -20.37
CA ASP A 397 -15.84 -10.64 -19.14
C ASP A 397 -14.76 -10.79 -18.06
N GLU A 398 -14.19 -11.98 -17.90
CA GLU A 398 -13.08 -12.22 -16.98
C GLU A 398 -11.83 -11.39 -17.34
N LEU A 399 -11.46 -11.31 -18.62
CA LEU A 399 -10.35 -10.45 -19.06
C LEU A 399 -10.65 -8.96 -18.85
N TYR A 400 -11.90 -8.57 -18.98
CA TYR A 400 -12.38 -7.21 -18.70
C TYR A 400 -12.28 -6.89 -17.20
N ASP A 401 -12.64 -7.83 -16.33
CA ASP A 401 -12.50 -7.70 -14.88
C ASP A 401 -11.05 -7.60 -14.40
N HIS A 402 -10.11 -8.16 -15.17
CA HIS A 402 -8.67 -8.01 -14.97
C HIS A 402 -8.06 -6.75 -15.61
N HIS A 403 -8.86 -5.85 -16.18
CA HIS A 403 -8.40 -4.66 -16.91
C HIS A 403 -7.38 -4.93 -18.03
N LEU A 404 -7.41 -6.13 -18.60
CA LEU A 404 -6.54 -6.51 -19.73
C LEU A 404 -7.17 -6.18 -21.09
N ILE A 405 -8.49 -6.01 -21.11
CA ILE A 405 -9.24 -5.51 -22.27
C ILE A 405 -10.17 -4.37 -21.82
N THR A 406 -10.60 -3.57 -22.78
CA THR A 406 -11.58 -2.49 -22.62
C THR A 406 -12.79 -2.73 -23.51
N GLU A 407 -13.94 -2.19 -23.17
CA GLU A 407 -15.17 -2.22 -23.96
C GLU A 407 -15.43 -0.83 -24.56
N PRO A 408 -14.91 -0.53 -25.78
CA PRO A 408 -15.08 0.78 -26.40
C PRO A 408 -16.50 1.07 -26.89
N ALA A 409 -17.31 0.01 -27.06
CA ALA A 409 -18.74 0.09 -27.40
C ALA A 409 -19.43 -1.20 -26.92
N PRO A 410 -20.75 -1.22 -26.70
CA PRO A 410 -21.47 -2.40 -26.24
C PRO A 410 -21.15 -3.64 -27.08
N GLY A 411 -20.68 -4.71 -26.43
CA GLY A 411 -20.31 -5.98 -27.05
C GLY A 411 -19.07 -5.95 -27.92
N ARG A 412 -18.29 -4.86 -27.88
CA ARG A 412 -17.00 -4.74 -28.60
C ARG A 412 -15.85 -4.65 -27.59
N THR A 413 -14.84 -5.49 -27.74
CA THR A 413 -13.69 -5.56 -26.86
C THR A 413 -12.40 -5.20 -27.56
N ARG A 414 -11.49 -4.52 -26.83
CA ARG A 414 -10.17 -4.11 -27.31
C ARG A 414 -9.15 -4.42 -26.25
N GLY A 415 -7.98 -4.97 -26.62
CA GLY A 415 -6.89 -5.17 -25.68
C GLY A 415 -6.40 -3.85 -25.07
N ALA A 416 -6.37 -3.75 -23.75
CA ALA A 416 -5.91 -2.57 -23.03
C ALA A 416 -4.47 -2.15 -23.44
N GLY A 417 -3.59 -3.12 -23.71
CA GLY A 417 -2.24 -2.88 -24.22
C GLY A 417 -2.17 -2.32 -25.66
N ARG A 418 -3.26 -2.31 -26.42
CA ARG A 418 -3.28 -1.70 -27.76
C ARG A 418 -3.40 -0.18 -27.73
N ALA A 419 -4.06 0.37 -26.76
CA ALA A 419 -4.05 1.81 -26.48
C ALA A 419 -2.61 2.29 -26.19
N ALA A 420 -1.82 1.45 -25.51
CA ALA A 420 -0.40 1.69 -25.22
C ALA A 420 0.57 1.23 -26.33
N GLY A 421 0.08 0.83 -27.52
CA GLY A 421 0.92 0.35 -28.62
C GLY A 421 1.54 -1.05 -28.42
N ASN A 422 1.11 -1.81 -27.40
CA ASN A 422 1.78 -3.02 -26.92
C ASN A 422 1.15 -4.35 -27.33
N GLY A 423 0.02 -4.35 -28.04
CA GLY A 423 -0.76 -5.55 -28.33
C GLY A 423 -0.09 -6.61 -29.24
N ARG A 424 1.07 -6.30 -29.86
CA ARG A 424 1.75 -7.25 -30.73
C ARG A 424 2.95 -7.98 -30.12
N ALA A 425 3.50 -7.49 -29.03
CA ALA A 425 4.75 -8.03 -28.46
C ALA A 425 4.60 -9.40 -27.78
N ARG A 426 3.38 -9.80 -27.40
CA ARG A 426 3.10 -11.06 -26.66
C ARG A 426 2.37 -12.14 -27.44
N ALA A 427 2.14 -11.94 -28.73
CA ALA A 427 1.53 -12.94 -29.61
C ALA A 427 2.56 -13.95 -30.19
N ARG A 428 3.85 -13.92 -29.75
CA ARG A 428 4.92 -14.84 -30.17
C ARG A 428 5.39 -15.71 -29.03
#